data_00b2e65e1cf4ca9096dd28a1d717e70a
#
_entry.id   00b2e65e1cf4ca9096dd28a1d717e70a
#
_cell.length_a   1.000
_cell.length_b   1.000
_cell.length_c   1.000
_cell.angle_alpha   90.00
_cell.angle_beta   90.00
_cell.angle_gamma   90.00
#
_symmetry.space_group_name_H-M   'P 1'
#
loop_
_entity.id
_entity.type
_entity.pdbx_description
1 polymer ?
#
loop_
_entity_poly.entity_id
_entity_poly.type
_entity_poly.pdbx_seq_one_letter_code
_entity_poly.pdbx_strand_id
1 'polypeptide(L)'
;MRSPSNRTAKTKHLSKSFLFVFIFFIAANNAFCQYRDTLITLNWDSDKYSLKGIPAGFVPRSFNVETNYDANILSRDPLKITHVTASNASKKLLALFSVANNSDALDSLYFFPDLYFDNVILYKVENNKATALPVIAPAIRDSISYRLFSVSPHDTLTILAECYPLRTYTSSFYPYIFRQNYIESFEAKLQTEHADVRLFTYVFCGLFLMMILFSLANFLQGRNREFLYYAGFAFFLGLMLFTKQFYYNRSTESNFFFESYMDFVLQILGISFYMAFMIRFLETKRNFPFLHKLYTGGIIFLAAVILLYSYIHYSSIDYYWENFLENIITKNILVIMIVVFLVYAVKNWQHKLLRYLFWGNLLYLFFSLLSLLSILGGHKLRLPGILNSSLILYEIGLLIELIFFLMGLTYKNRTQLIEQTTERERLKMENERKELEKQVAVMQAHQEERERISADIHDELGSGMTTIRLMSEIAKNKMKENIPIEIEKISNSANEVLNKMNAIVWSMNSSNDTLDSLISYIRAYTIEFFDGTQIECKVNMPEEIPFHEISGDKRRNIFLCVKESLNNVLKHSKASRIKIDIEVNHKLKIKIADNGVGIEQEKIRRFGNGLKNIERRMKGIGGSYTIANNNGTETKLELSL
;
A
#
# COMPACT_ATOMS: atom_id res chain seq x y z
N MET A 1 39.84 5.24 -21.40
CA MET A 1 40.47 6.44 -20.79
C MET A 1 39.67 7.66 -21.14
N ARG A 2 38.82 8.19 -20.27
CA ARG A 2 38.19 9.52 -20.35
C ARG A 2 38.22 10.11 -18.96
N SER A 3 38.80 11.29 -18.84
CA SER A 3 39.16 12.00 -17.61
C SER A 3 37.98 12.46 -16.77
N PRO A 4 38.08 12.51 -15.44
CA PRO A 4 37.06 13.04 -14.53
C PRO A 4 37.37 14.50 -14.17
N SER A 5 36.88 15.47 -14.93
CA SER A 5 37.08 16.88 -14.56
C SER A 5 35.91 17.80 -14.97
N ASN A 6 34.69 17.56 -14.47
CA ASN A 6 33.62 18.58 -14.63
C ASN A 6 32.48 18.49 -13.57
N ARG A 7 32.72 17.87 -12.39
CA ARG A 7 31.68 17.81 -11.33
C ARG A 7 31.87 18.81 -10.17
N THR A 8 32.99 19.48 -10.06
CA THR A 8 33.30 20.38 -8.93
C THR A 8 32.91 21.85 -9.13
N ALA A 9 32.62 22.27 -10.38
CA ALA A 9 32.31 23.68 -10.65
C ALA A 9 30.83 24.06 -10.41
N LYS A 10 29.86 23.10 -10.47
CA LYS A 10 28.44 23.40 -10.25
C LYS A 10 28.03 23.54 -8.77
N THR A 11 28.79 22.99 -7.85
CA THR A 11 28.45 23.07 -6.40
C THR A 11 28.92 24.37 -5.75
N LYS A 12 29.88 25.07 -6.32
CA LYS A 12 30.35 26.35 -5.78
C LYS A 12 29.44 27.55 -6.10
N HIS A 13 28.64 27.50 -7.15
CA HIS A 13 27.69 28.58 -7.49
C HIS A 13 26.43 28.56 -6.65
N LEU A 14 25.96 27.37 -6.23
CA LEU A 14 24.78 27.28 -5.35
C LEU A 14 25.07 27.78 -3.92
N SER A 15 26.30 27.64 -3.39
CA SER A 15 26.62 28.08 -2.04
C SER A 15 26.69 29.60 -1.89
N LYS A 16 27.03 30.33 -2.95
CA LYS A 16 27.08 31.80 -2.92
C LYS A 16 25.71 32.45 -3.02
N SER A 17 24.77 31.89 -3.77
CA SER A 17 23.41 32.41 -3.87
C SER A 17 22.59 32.21 -2.60
N PHE A 18 22.86 31.15 -1.82
CA PHE A 18 22.19 30.91 -0.53
C PHE A 18 22.67 31.85 0.57
N LEU A 19 23.92 32.29 0.55
CA LEU A 19 24.47 33.24 1.52
C LEU A 19 23.90 34.67 1.30
N PHE A 20 23.58 35.02 0.04
CA PHE A 20 23.00 36.35 -0.29
C PHE A 20 21.57 36.52 0.18
N VAL A 21 20.75 35.45 0.23
CA VAL A 21 19.38 35.48 0.77
C VAL A 21 19.39 35.66 2.29
N PHE A 22 20.41 35.15 3.00
CA PHE A 22 20.53 35.24 4.46
C PHE A 22 20.97 36.64 4.91
N ILE A 23 21.77 37.38 4.12
CA ILE A 23 22.27 38.73 4.46
C ILE A 23 21.20 39.81 4.21
N PHE A 24 20.24 39.58 3.31
CA PHE A 24 19.13 40.51 3.03
C PHE A 24 18.11 40.62 4.19
N PHE A 25 18.14 39.68 5.13
CA PHE A 25 17.23 39.58 6.29
C PHE A 25 17.55 40.57 7.41
N ILE A 26 18.72 41.22 7.43
CA ILE A 26 19.17 42.09 8.54
C ILE A 26 18.97 43.61 8.27
N ALA A 27 18.65 44.01 7.04
CA ALA A 27 18.75 45.43 6.64
C ALA A 27 17.44 46.24 6.53
N ALA A 28 16.27 45.70 6.92
CA ALA A 28 15.00 46.38 6.71
C ALA A 28 14.34 46.88 8.03
N ASN A 29 15.00 47.75 8.74
CA ASN A 29 14.35 48.54 9.76
C ASN A 29 14.79 50.00 9.63
N ASN A 30 13.91 50.87 9.14
CA ASN A 30 13.72 52.28 9.51
C ASN A 30 12.89 53.04 8.48
N ALA A 31 11.68 53.44 8.83
CA ALA A 31 10.95 54.51 8.15
C ALA A 31 10.09 55.31 9.15
N PHE A 32 10.30 56.58 9.14
CA PHE A 32 9.72 57.62 10.02
C PHE A 32 8.31 58.04 9.62
N CYS A 33 7.50 58.51 10.57
CA CYS A 33 6.25 59.27 10.33
C CYS A 33 5.85 60.24 11.48
N GLN A 34 5.22 61.33 11.11
CA GLN A 34 4.92 62.53 11.92
C GLN A 34 3.57 62.55 12.71
N TYR A 35 3.47 63.43 13.68
CA TYR A 35 2.50 63.63 14.79
C TYR A 35 1.20 64.30 14.48
N ARG A 36 0.11 64.05 15.28
CA ARG A 36 -1.06 64.92 15.53
C ARG A 36 -1.71 64.66 16.90
N ASP A 37 -2.37 65.70 17.45
CA ASP A 37 -2.93 65.86 18.80
C ASP A 37 -3.93 64.76 19.23
N THR A 38 -3.98 64.50 20.55
CA THR A 38 -4.63 63.38 21.22
C THR A 38 -6.08 63.64 21.67
N LEU A 39 -6.65 64.81 21.39
CA LEU A 39 -8.05 65.15 21.69
C LEU A 39 -8.96 64.63 20.58
N ILE A 40 -9.86 63.72 20.89
CA ILE A 40 -10.92 63.28 20.00
C ILE A 40 -12.18 64.00 20.30
N THR A 41 -12.64 64.83 19.36
CA THR A 41 -13.95 65.49 19.44
C THR A 41 -14.98 64.59 18.79
N LEU A 42 -16.00 64.16 19.54
CA LEU A 42 -17.08 63.35 19.03
C LEU A 42 -17.93 64.14 18.05
N ASN A 43 -18.02 63.71 16.81
CA ASN A 43 -18.90 64.22 15.77
C ASN A 43 -20.11 63.32 15.58
N TRP A 44 -21.29 63.84 15.34
CA TRP A 44 -22.52 63.08 15.17
C TRP A 44 -22.49 62.15 13.95
N ASP A 45 -21.67 62.45 12.96
CA ASP A 45 -21.57 61.71 11.70
C ASP A 45 -20.65 60.52 11.74
N SER A 46 -19.99 60.18 12.89
CA SER A 46 -19.00 59.12 12.99
C SER A 46 -19.28 58.21 14.18
N ASP A 47 -19.55 56.95 13.88
CA ASP A 47 -19.78 55.90 14.89
C ASP A 47 -18.51 55.27 15.41
N LYS A 48 -17.37 55.48 14.71
CA LYS A 48 -16.07 54.88 15.03
C LYS A 48 -14.92 55.87 14.90
N TYR A 49 -14.09 55.94 15.92
CA TYR A 49 -12.91 56.80 15.97
C TYR A 49 -11.63 55.96 16.16
N SER A 50 -10.64 56.18 15.31
CA SER A 50 -9.33 55.54 15.45
C SER A 50 -8.45 56.37 16.39
N LEU A 51 -7.85 55.66 17.37
CA LEU A 51 -6.93 56.26 18.35
C LEU A 51 -5.46 56.09 17.92
N LYS A 52 -5.18 56.10 16.62
CA LYS A 52 -3.79 55.98 16.11
C LYS A 52 -2.94 57.16 16.58
N GLY A 53 -1.77 56.84 17.19
CA GLY A 53 -0.77 57.82 17.59
C GLY A 53 -1.03 58.46 18.94
N ILE A 54 -1.86 57.86 19.79
CA ILE A 54 -2.00 58.30 21.19
C ILE A 54 -0.74 58.02 22.00
N PRO A 55 -0.43 58.78 23.04
CA PRO A 55 0.61 58.46 23.99
C PRO A 55 0.38 57.08 24.62
N ALA A 56 1.33 56.18 24.45
CA ALA A 56 1.25 54.85 25.03
C ALA A 56 2.62 54.39 25.47
N GLY A 57 2.69 53.54 26.49
CA GLY A 57 3.93 53.03 27.03
C GLY A 57 3.75 51.70 27.73
N PHE A 58 4.80 50.88 27.72
CA PHE A 58 4.81 49.60 28.45
C PHE A 58 5.39 49.77 29.83
N VAL A 59 4.68 49.31 30.84
CA VAL A 59 5.14 49.27 32.24
C VAL A 59 5.08 47.85 32.79
N PRO A 60 5.90 47.50 33.82
CA PRO A 60 5.81 46.21 34.49
C PRO A 60 4.40 45.90 34.98
N ARG A 61 3.98 44.63 34.97
CA ARG A 61 2.64 44.24 35.50
C ARG A 61 2.48 44.56 36.98
N SER A 62 3.56 44.68 37.75
CA SER A 62 3.54 45.07 39.14
C SER A 62 3.32 46.60 39.38
N PHE A 63 3.39 47.41 38.33
CA PHE A 63 3.15 48.84 38.43
C PHE A 63 1.67 49.10 38.80
N ASN A 64 1.44 49.84 39.92
CA ASN A 64 0.10 50.22 40.32
C ASN A 64 -0.22 51.62 39.77
N VAL A 65 -1.23 51.65 38.88
CA VAL A 65 -1.65 52.89 38.20
C VAL A 65 -2.25 53.90 39.16
N GLU A 66 -3.07 53.49 40.13
CA GLU A 66 -3.78 54.39 41.05
C GLU A 66 -2.82 55.16 41.98
N THR A 67 -1.73 54.49 42.38
CA THR A 67 -0.77 55.07 43.33
C THR A 67 0.43 55.75 42.66
N ASN A 68 0.83 55.26 41.47
CA ASN A 68 2.11 55.65 40.85
C ASN A 68 1.91 56.39 39.50
N TYR A 69 0.68 56.76 39.14
CA TYR A 69 0.45 57.50 37.90
C TYR A 69 1.15 58.87 37.93
N ASP A 70 1.96 59.11 36.91
CA ASP A 70 2.54 60.40 36.56
C ASP A 70 2.44 60.54 35.03
N ALA A 71 1.94 61.69 34.56
CA ALA A 71 1.82 61.99 33.14
C ALA A 71 3.15 61.87 32.36
N ASN A 72 4.29 61.94 33.04
CA ASN A 72 5.63 61.82 32.46
C ASN A 72 6.03 60.36 32.19
N ILE A 73 5.28 59.34 32.68
CA ILE A 73 5.57 57.93 32.47
C ILE A 73 5.30 57.54 31.01
N LEU A 74 4.33 58.21 30.37
CA LEU A 74 4.02 58.01 28.98
C LEU A 74 4.98 58.85 28.14
N SER A 75 5.69 58.18 27.22
CA SER A 75 6.57 58.86 26.29
C SER A 75 5.79 59.92 25.50
N ARG A 76 6.33 61.16 25.44
CA ARG A 76 5.80 62.23 24.62
C ARG A 76 5.86 61.91 23.13
N ASP A 77 6.68 60.92 22.75
CA ASP A 77 6.69 60.36 21.40
C ASP A 77 5.61 59.27 21.31
N PRO A 78 4.58 59.47 20.44
CA PRO A 78 3.59 58.41 20.23
C PRO A 78 4.31 57.17 19.75
N LEU A 79 4.28 56.17 20.58
CA LEU A 79 4.74 54.85 20.21
C LEU A 79 3.90 54.38 19.01
N LYS A 80 4.53 54.22 17.88
CA LYS A 80 3.96 53.53 16.72
C LYS A 80 3.88 52.04 17.06
N ILE A 81 3.16 51.70 18.12
CA ILE A 81 2.97 50.32 18.51
C ILE A 81 1.88 49.76 17.61
N THR A 82 2.28 49.19 16.50
CA THR A 82 1.40 48.38 15.64
C THR A 82 1.50 46.91 15.98
N HIS A 83 2.56 46.51 16.71
CA HIS A 83 2.80 45.10 17.10
C HIS A 83 3.45 45.06 18.50
N VAL A 84 2.93 44.18 19.36
CA VAL A 84 3.45 43.98 20.69
C VAL A 84 4.64 43.00 20.60
N THR A 85 5.84 43.47 20.89
CA THR A 85 7.03 42.63 20.86
C THR A 85 7.01 41.59 21.99
N ALA A 86 7.70 40.45 21.83
CA ALA A 86 7.76 39.39 22.83
C ALA A 86 8.24 39.90 24.21
N SER A 87 9.17 40.85 24.25
CA SER A 87 9.65 41.48 25.50
C SER A 87 8.62 42.36 26.18
N ASN A 88 7.61 42.81 25.47
CA ASN A 88 6.55 43.68 25.98
C ASN A 88 5.23 42.93 26.23
N ALA A 89 5.05 41.73 25.69
CA ALA A 89 3.84 40.93 25.94
C ALA A 89 3.70 40.51 27.43
N SER A 90 4.81 40.47 28.15
CA SER A 90 4.83 40.21 29.61
C SER A 90 4.57 41.47 30.48
N LYS A 91 4.46 42.62 29.85
CA LYS A 91 4.17 43.92 30.50
C LYS A 91 2.71 44.31 30.26
N LYS A 92 2.26 45.37 30.93
CA LYS A 92 1.01 46.00 30.62
C LYS A 92 1.24 47.28 29.81
N LEU A 93 0.32 47.57 28.92
CA LEU A 93 0.32 48.75 28.06
C LEU A 93 -0.56 49.84 28.69
N LEU A 94 -0.02 50.98 28.90
CA LEU A 94 -0.78 52.18 29.28
C LEU A 94 -0.97 53.05 28.05
N ALA A 95 -2.20 53.52 27.84
CA ALA A 95 -2.54 54.43 26.73
C ALA A 95 -3.44 55.58 27.22
N LEU A 96 -3.06 56.78 26.90
CA LEU A 96 -3.77 58.01 27.34
C LEU A 96 -4.45 58.63 26.14
N PHE A 97 -5.74 59.00 26.31
CA PHE A 97 -6.51 59.75 25.33
C PHE A 97 -7.58 60.59 26.01
N SER A 98 -8.04 61.65 25.35
CA SER A 98 -9.12 62.48 25.82
C SER A 98 -10.30 62.50 24.84
N VAL A 99 -11.52 62.47 25.35
CA VAL A 99 -12.74 62.43 24.57
C VAL A 99 -13.61 63.60 25.00
N ALA A 100 -13.97 64.50 24.07
CA ALA A 100 -14.87 65.62 24.32
C ALA A 100 -16.24 65.32 23.72
N ASN A 101 -17.26 65.39 24.54
CA ASN A 101 -18.66 65.31 24.14
C ASN A 101 -19.24 66.69 24.01
N ASN A 102 -19.45 67.22 22.80
CA ASN A 102 -20.01 68.50 22.52
C ASN A 102 -21.57 68.51 22.36
N SER A 103 -22.17 67.32 22.67
CA SER A 103 -23.62 67.15 22.55
C SER A 103 -24.35 67.48 23.88
N ASP A 104 -25.66 67.67 23.79
CA ASP A 104 -26.57 67.86 24.93
C ASP A 104 -26.97 66.56 25.61
N ALA A 105 -26.51 65.40 25.10
CA ALA A 105 -26.86 64.09 25.61
C ALA A 105 -25.63 63.31 26.13
N LEU A 106 -25.89 62.46 27.10
CA LEU A 106 -24.89 61.50 27.58
C LEU A 106 -24.49 60.54 26.42
N ASP A 107 -23.23 60.49 26.09
CA ASP A 107 -22.71 59.55 25.06
C ASP A 107 -22.01 58.34 25.70
N SER A 108 -22.48 57.16 25.36
CA SER A 108 -21.93 55.90 25.85
C SER A 108 -21.06 55.26 24.78
N LEU A 109 -19.80 55.00 25.09
CA LEU A 109 -18.74 54.61 24.18
C LEU A 109 -18.05 53.36 24.64
N TYR A 110 -17.66 52.51 23.68
CA TYR A 110 -16.77 51.38 23.92
C TYR A 110 -15.34 51.73 23.52
N PHE A 111 -14.42 51.43 24.41
CA PHE A 111 -12.99 51.36 24.09
C PHE A 111 -12.61 49.92 23.70
N PHE A 112 -11.87 49.77 22.63
CA PHE A 112 -11.36 48.50 22.11
C PHE A 112 -9.90 48.67 21.72
N PRO A 113 -8.93 48.05 22.44
CA PRO A 113 -7.51 48.16 22.15
C PRO A 113 -7.07 47.33 20.95
N ASP A 114 -7.63 46.17 20.77
CA ASP A 114 -7.55 45.14 19.72
C ASP A 114 -8.05 43.81 20.31
N LEU A 115 -8.02 42.75 19.52
CA LEU A 115 -8.59 41.42 19.86
C LEU A 115 -7.83 40.67 20.95
N TYR A 116 -6.49 40.80 20.99
CA TYR A 116 -5.63 39.94 21.82
C TYR A 116 -5.18 40.65 23.11
N PHE A 117 -6.15 41.10 23.91
CA PHE A 117 -5.93 41.59 25.26
C PHE A 117 -6.79 40.81 26.25
N ASP A 118 -6.14 40.21 27.24
CA ASP A 118 -6.78 39.34 28.24
C ASP A 118 -7.52 40.15 29.33
N ASN A 119 -7.14 41.41 29.54
CA ASN A 119 -7.83 42.33 30.42
C ASN A 119 -7.62 43.77 29.98
N VAL A 120 -8.62 44.63 30.23
CA VAL A 120 -8.59 46.06 29.99
C VAL A 120 -9.23 46.76 31.17
N ILE A 121 -8.54 47.75 31.76
CA ILE A 121 -9.07 48.58 32.86
C ILE A 121 -8.97 50.04 32.42
N LEU A 122 -10.04 50.78 32.57
CA LEU A 122 -10.09 52.22 32.26
C LEU A 122 -10.04 53.04 33.55
N TYR A 123 -9.22 54.09 33.54
CA TYR A 123 -9.11 55.05 34.64
C TYR A 123 -9.47 56.42 34.13
N LYS A 124 -10.28 57.18 34.92
CA LYS A 124 -10.48 58.59 34.75
C LYS A 124 -9.28 59.32 35.33
N VAL A 125 -8.71 60.27 34.57
CA VAL A 125 -7.56 61.06 34.99
C VAL A 125 -8.03 62.48 35.26
N GLU A 126 -7.93 62.90 36.52
CA GLU A 126 -8.20 64.24 36.97
C GLU A 126 -7.12 64.75 37.91
N ASN A 127 -6.61 65.92 37.72
CA ASN A 127 -5.59 66.55 38.59
C ASN A 127 -4.36 65.64 38.85
N ASN A 128 -3.92 64.95 37.80
CA ASN A 128 -2.79 63.95 37.83
C ASN A 128 -3.04 62.74 38.74
N LYS A 129 -4.31 62.43 39.03
CA LYS A 129 -4.74 61.19 39.73
C LYS A 129 -5.54 60.32 38.80
N ALA A 130 -5.26 59.03 38.80
CA ALA A 130 -6.03 58.04 38.05
C ALA A 130 -6.99 57.31 38.99
N THR A 131 -8.29 57.31 38.66
CA THR A 131 -9.35 56.64 39.41
C THR A 131 -10.00 55.60 38.52
N ALA A 132 -10.08 54.34 38.97
CA ALA A 132 -10.63 53.26 38.17
C ALA A 132 -12.12 53.51 37.87
N LEU A 133 -12.49 53.38 36.61
CA LEU A 133 -13.86 53.33 36.17
C LEU A 133 -14.45 51.93 36.39
N PRO A 134 -15.78 51.81 36.64
CA PRO A 134 -16.40 50.51 36.79
C PRO A 134 -16.23 49.71 35.52
N VAL A 135 -15.83 48.43 35.68
CA VAL A 135 -15.66 47.51 34.56
C VAL A 135 -17.03 47.06 34.04
N ILE A 136 -17.48 47.68 32.97
CA ILE A 136 -18.72 47.31 32.29
C ILE A 136 -18.34 46.67 30.94
N ALA A 137 -18.49 45.35 30.85
CA ALA A 137 -18.32 44.61 29.60
C ALA A 137 -19.65 44.62 28.82
N PRO A 138 -19.62 44.59 27.48
CA PRO A 138 -20.83 44.45 26.71
C PRO A 138 -21.50 43.09 26.98
N ALA A 139 -22.81 43.03 26.88
CA ALA A 139 -23.59 41.79 27.03
C ALA A 139 -23.42 40.81 25.84
N ILE A 140 -22.33 40.94 25.12
CA ILE A 140 -22.02 40.19 23.91
C ILE A 140 -21.03 39.05 24.24
N ARG A 141 -21.14 37.96 23.52
CA ARG A 141 -20.41 36.71 23.78
C ARG A 141 -18.86 36.82 23.70
N ASP A 142 -18.35 37.72 22.89
CA ASP A 142 -16.92 37.89 22.62
C ASP A 142 -16.42 39.25 23.18
N SER A 143 -16.57 39.49 24.49
CA SER A 143 -16.51 40.82 25.09
C SER A 143 -15.27 41.10 25.96
N ILE A 144 -14.27 40.21 26.05
CA ILE A 144 -13.17 40.39 27.02
C ILE A 144 -12.37 41.66 26.79
N SER A 145 -12.13 42.07 25.55
CA SER A 145 -11.32 43.23 25.18
C SER A 145 -12.09 44.56 25.16
N TYR A 146 -13.43 44.57 25.32
CA TYR A 146 -14.25 45.78 25.24
C TYR A 146 -14.53 46.36 26.62
N ARG A 147 -14.52 47.70 26.74
CA ARG A 147 -14.89 48.43 27.99
C ARG A 147 -15.79 49.60 27.69
N LEU A 148 -16.94 49.63 28.37
CA LEU A 148 -17.90 50.69 28.27
C LEU A 148 -17.52 51.83 29.21
N PHE A 149 -17.60 53.05 28.73
CA PHE A 149 -17.53 54.28 29.51
C PHE A 149 -18.50 55.31 28.94
N SER A 150 -18.88 56.33 29.75
CA SER A 150 -19.81 57.37 29.35
C SER A 150 -19.18 58.75 29.55
N VAL A 151 -19.49 59.65 28.64
CA VAL A 151 -19.03 61.04 28.69
C VAL A 151 -20.25 61.95 28.82
N SER A 152 -20.26 62.78 29.89
CA SER A 152 -21.36 63.73 30.15
C SER A 152 -21.49 64.77 29.05
N PRO A 153 -22.70 65.40 28.88
CA PRO A 153 -22.89 66.52 27.97
C PRO A 153 -21.88 67.64 28.25
N HIS A 154 -21.34 68.24 27.19
CA HIS A 154 -20.38 69.32 27.21
C HIS A 154 -19.16 69.12 28.10
N ASP A 155 -18.77 67.89 28.38
CA ASP A 155 -17.65 67.50 29.20
C ASP A 155 -16.48 66.88 28.36
N THR A 156 -15.28 67.01 28.92
CA THR A 156 -14.08 66.35 28.33
C THR A 156 -13.49 65.35 29.33
N LEU A 157 -13.55 64.09 29.01
CA LEU A 157 -13.05 63.01 29.85
C LEU A 157 -11.68 62.55 29.36
N THR A 158 -10.69 62.65 30.24
CA THR A 158 -9.36 62.05 29.98
C THR A 158 -9.30 60.65 30.57
N ILE A 159 -8.97 59.67 29.74
CA ILE A 159 -8.96 58.27 30.08
C ILE A 159 -7.54 57.72 29.92
N LEU A 160 -7.09 57.00 30.94
CA LEU A 160 -5.93 56.15 30.89
C LEU A 160 -6.41 54.70 30.77
N ALA A 161 -6.11 54.03 29.64
CA ALA A 161 -6.42 52.65 29.45
C ALA A 161 -5.21 51.79 29.84
N GLU A 162 -5.43 50.86 30.74
CA GLU A 162 -4.48 49.83 31.15
C GLU A 162 -4.86 48.51 30.47
N CYS A 163 -4.03 48.06 29.51
CA CYS A 163 -4.30 46.91 28.66
C CYS A 163 -3.27 45.82 28.91
N TYR A 164 -3.73 44.60 29.07
CA TYR A 164 -2.91 43.43 29.31
C TYR A 164 -2.80 42.58 28.02
N PRO A 165 -1.69 42.70 27.28
CA PRO A 165 -1.54 41.94 26.05
C PRO A 165 -1.51 40.41 26.32
N LEU A 166 -2.15 39.66 25.46
CA LEU A 166 -2.03 38.21 25.45
C LEU A 166 -0.60 37.79 25.06
N ARG A 167 -0.11 36.70 25.63
CA ARG A 167 1.21 36.13 25.33
C ARG A 167 1.19 35.42 24.00
N THR A 168 1.15 36.18 22.93
CA THR A 168 1.21 35.66 21.56
C THR A 168 1.95 36.65 20.67
N TYR A 169 2.51 36.16 19.58
CA TYR A 169 3.16 37.01 18.58
C TYR A 169 2.14 37.79 17.71
N THR A 170 0.86 37.43 17.77
CA THR A 170 -0.21 38.08 17.00
C THR A 170 -0.75 39.30 17.66
N SER A 171 -0.37 39.57 18.92
CA SER A 171 -0.87 40.77 19.66
C SER A 171 -0.45 42.05 18.96
N SER A 172 -1.41 42.87 18.65
CA SER A 172 -1.25 44.18 18.03
C SER A 172 -2.07 45.23 18.82
N PHE A 173 -1.73 46.49 18.65
CA PHE A 173 -2.44 47.59 19.32
C PHE A 173 -2.97 48.56 18.28
N TYR A 174 -4.27 48.40 17.97
CA TYR A 174 -5.01 49.27 17.08
C TYR A 174 -6.27 49.76 17.81
N PRO A 175 -6.12 50.75 18.73
CA PRO A 175 -7.21 51.16 19.58
C PRO A 175 -8.26 51.94 18.81
N TYR A 176 -9.50 51.65 19.13
CA TYR A 176 -10.69 52.32 18.61
C TYR A 176 -11.63 52.72 19.76
N ILE A 177 -12.37 53.79 19.53
CA ILE A 177 -13.58 54.12 20.31
C ILE A 177 -14.75 54.08 19.35
N PHE A 178 -15.86 53.54 19.80
CA PHE A 178 -17.09 53.56 19.03
C PHE A 178 -18.32 53.64 19.94
N ARG A 179 -19.43 54.12 19.37
CA ARG A 179 -20.69 54.26 20.08
C ARG A 179 -21.29 52.92 20.45
N GLN A 180 -22.03 52.86 21.54
CA GLN A 180 -22.65 51.65 22.04
C GLN A 180 -23.56 50.98 20.99
N ASN A 181 -24.31 51.73 20.21
CA ASN A 181 -25.19 51.25 19.16
C ASN A 181 -24.46 50.66 17.94
N TYR A 182 -23.14 50.92 17.78
CA TYR A 182 -22.34 50.45 16.65
C TYR A 182 -21.67 49.13 16.92
N ILE A 183 -21.68 48.62 18.16
CA ILE A 183 -20.93 47.42 18.54
C ILE A 183 -21.31 46.17 17.72
N GLU A 184 -22.61 45.93 17.52
CA GLU A 184 -23.10 44.76 16.74
C GLU A 184 -22.63 44.84 15.28
N SER A 185 -22.69 46.03 14.67
CA SER A 185 -22.20 46.28 13.31
C SER A 185 -20.70 46.13 13.22
N PHE A 186 -19.94 46.50 14.25
CA PHE A 186 -18.50 46.38 14.31
C PHE A 186 -18.08 44.90 14.41
N GLU A 187 -18.73 44.13 15.28
CA GLU A 187 -18.46 42.69 15.40
C GLU A 187 -18.86 41.94 14.14
N ALA A 188 -20.02 42.21 13.56
CA ALA A 188 -20.42 41.61 12.30
C ALA A 188 -19.40 41.89 11.20
N LYS A 189 -18.84 43.11 11.15
CA LYS A 189 -17.78 43.45 10.21
C LYS A 189 -16.49 42.70 10.49
N LEU A 190 -16.06 42.61 11.75
CA LEU A 190 -14.87 41.81 12.14
C LEU A 190 -15.03 40.33 11.77
N GLN A 191 -16.23 39.75 11.95
CA GLN A 191 -16.51 38.39 11.61
C GLN A 191 -16.62 38.14 10.09
N THR A 192 -17.05 39.14 9.31
CA THR A 192 -17.10 39.01 7.85
C THR A 192 -15.77 39.36 7.17
N GLU A 193 -14.88 40.04 7.87
CA GLU A 193 -13.54 40.32 7.38
C GLU A 193 -12.81 39.01 7.09
N HIS A 194 -12.24 38.90 5.89
CA HIS A 194 -11.56 37.67 5.41
C HIS A 194 -12.43 36.39 5.37
N ALA A 195 -13.73 36.52 5.10
CA ALA A 195 -14.63 35.39 4.98
C ALA A 195 -14.19 34.40 3.85
N ASP A 196 -13.58 34.93 2.79
CA ASP A 196 -12.97 34.17 1.69
C ASP A 196 -11.80 33.28 2.16
N VAL A 197 -10.90 33.85 2.99
CA VAL A 197 -9.79 33.07 3.61
C VAL A 197 -10.35 31.96 4.49
N ARG A 198 -11.35 32.28 5.31
CA ARG A 198 -11.99 31.31 6.20
C ARG A 198 -12.64 30.16 5.45
N LEU A 199 -13.38 30.49 4.36
CA LEU A 199 -13.98 29.46 3.52
C LEU A 199 -12.91 28.54 2.90
N PHE A 200 -11.81 29.10 2.40
CA PHE A 200 -10.70 28.32 1.84
C PHE A 200 -10.11 27.37 2.88
N THR A 201 -9.82 27.84 4.09
CA THR A 201 -9.29 27.01 5.18
C THR A 201 -10.26 25.89 5.58
N TYR A 202 -11.58 26.15 5.64
CA TYR A 202 -12.55 25.08 5.92
C TYR A 202 -12.61 24.02 4.83
N VAL A 203 -12.53 24.41 3.55
CA VAL A 203 -12.39 23.46 2.45
C VAL A 203 -11.11 22.62 2.61
N PHE A 204 -10.02 23.27 2.99
CA PHE A 204 -8.75 22.61 3.23
C PHE A 204 -8.81 21.61 4.42
N CYS A 205 -9.47 21.97 5.50
CA CYS A 205 -9.75 21.07 6.62
C CYS A 205 -10.61 19.86 6.19
N GLY A 206 -11.55 20.06 5.26
CA GLY A 206 -12.31 18.99 4.64
C GLY A 206 -11.43 17.99 3.88
N LEU A 207 -10.40 18.48 3.16
CA LEU A 207 -9.41 17.62 2.52
C LEU A 207 -8.59 16.83 3.55
N PHE A 208 -8.17 17.44 4.66
CA PHE A 208 -7.51 16.70 5.75
C PHE A 208 -8.41 15.61 6.34
N LEU A 209 -9.69 15.92 6.57
CA LEU A 209 -10.65 14.92 7.06
C LEU A 209 -10.76 13.73 6.09
N MET A 210 -10.87 14.00 4.79
CA MET A 210 -10.87 12.95 3.76
C MET A 210 -9.59 12.12 3.80
N MET A 211 -8.44 12.75 3.99
CA MET A 211 -7.15 12.05 4.11
C MET A 211 -7.05 11.19 5.38
N ILE A 212 -7.62 11.65 6.49
CA ILE A 212 -7.72 10.87 7.74
C ILE A 212 -8.54 9.60 7.47
N LEU A 213 -9.74 9.75 6.90
CA LEU A 213 -10.63 8.63 6.59
C LEU A 213 -9.99 7.64 5.61
N PHE A 214 -9.35 8.14 4.55
CA PHE A 214 -8.61 7.33 3.59
C PHE A 214 -7.48 6.55 4.26
N SER A 215 -6.71 7.21 5.13
CA SER A 215 -5.59 6.58 5.84
C SER A 215 -6.07 5.53 6.84
N LEU A 216 -7.14 5.80 7.58
CA LEU A 216 -7.74 4.83 8.48
C LEU A 216 -8.29 3.61 7.73
N ALA A 217 -8.96 3.82 6.58
CA ALA A 217 -9.45 2.73 5.73
C ALA A 217 -8.29 1.84 5.24
N ASN A 218 -7.19 2.43 4.77
CA ASN A 218 -6.01 1.68 4.34
C ASN A 218 -5.32 0.96 5.51
N PHE A 219 -5.30 1.55 6.70
CA PHE A 219 -4.79 0.89 7.90
C PHE A 219 -5.63 -0.33 8.27
N LEU A 220 -6.97 -0.24 8.22
CA LEU A 220 -7.87 -1.35 8.53
C LEU A 220 -7.74 -2.51 7.54
N GLN A 221 -7.55 -2.22 6.24
CA GLN A 221 -7.38 -3.22 5.19
C GLN A 221 -6.00 -3.89 5.24
N GLY A 222 -4.93 -3.12 5.34
CA GLY A 222 -3.54 -3.58 5.20
C GLY A 222 -2.77 -3.71 6.51
N ARG A 223 -3.30 -3.20 7.63
CA ARG A 223 -2.63 -3.06 8.95
C ARG A 223 -1.26 -2.36 8.88
N ASN A 224 -1.00 -1.59 7.84
CA ASN A 224 0.23 -0.84 7.66
C ASN A 224 0.23 0.38 8.58
N ARG A 225 1.05 0.35 9.64
CA ARG A 225 1.11 1.38 10.68
C ARG A 225 1.48 2.78 10.18
N GLU A 226 2.09 2.89 9.02
CA GLU A 226 2.42 4.17 8.37
C GLU A 226 1.16 5.02 8.15
N PHE A 227 0.05 4.41 7.75
CA PHE A 227 -1.22 5.14 7.57
C PHE A 227 -1.77 5.72 8.88
N LEU A 228 -1.54 5.04 10.01
CA LEU A 228 -1.96 5.54 11.32
C LEU A 228 -1.17 6.80 11.72
N TYR A 229 0.15 6.80 11.49
CA TYR A 229 0.98 7.98 11.75
C TYR A 229 0.60 9.15 10.84
N TYR A 230 0.29 8.87 9.58
CA TYR A 230 -0.18 9.91 8.66
C TYR A 230 -1.55 10.47 9.05
N ALA A 231 -2.49 9.61 9.48
CA ALA A 231 -3.76 10.06 10.01
C ALA A 231 -3.58 10.96 11.25
N GLY A 232 -2.63 10.63 12.14
CA GLY A 232 -2.28 11.48 13.28
C GLY A 232 -1.73 12.84 12.85
N PHE A 233 -0.83 12.89 11.88
CA PHE A 233 -0.34 14.14 11.29
C PHE A 233 -1.48 15.02 10.76
N ALA A 234 -2.32 14.43 9.89
CA ALA A 234 -3.45 15.14 9.28
C ALA A 234 -4.47 15.60 10.33
N PHE A 235 -4.70 14.81 11.38
CA PHE A 235 -5.61 15.16 12.47
C PHE A 235 -5.12 16.37 13.27
N PHE A 236 -3.89 16.34 13.75
CA PHE A 236 -3.38 17.44 14.58
C PHE A 236 -3.24 18.75 13.80
N LEU A 237 -2.76 18.67 12.57
CA LEU A 237 -2.64 19.84 11.71
C LEU A 237 -4.01 20.40 11.27
N GLY A 238 -4.93 19.52 10.87
CA GLY A 238 -6.29 19.88 10.51
C GLY A 238 -7.05 20.47 11.68
N LEU A 239 -6.90 19.90 12.89
CA LEU A 239 -7.49 20.44 14.12
C LEU A 239 -6.95 21.84 14.44
N MET A 240 -5.64 22.02 14.33
CA MET A 240 -5.00 23.33 14.53
C MET A 240 -5.59 24.39 13.58
N LEU A 241 -5.63 24.10 12.28
CA LEU A 241 -6.16 25.04 11.28
C LEU A 241 -7.66 25.31 11.46
N PHE A 242 -8.44 24.27 11.73
CA PHE A 242 -9.87 24.41 11.99
C PHE A 242 -10.15 25.29 13.21
N THR A 243 -9.45 25.03 14.33
CA THR A 243 -9.64 25.77 15.57
C THR A 243 -9.20 27.22 15.40
N LYS A 244 -8.11 27.48 14.68
CA LYS A 244 -7.63 28.83 14.36
C LYS A 244 -8.66 29.65 13.59
N GLN A 245 -9.34 29.04 12.62
CA GLN A 245 -10.39 29.70 11.87
C GLN A 245 -11.71 29.80 12.64
N PHE A 246 -12.03 28.83 13.48
CA PHE A 246 -13.22 28.83 14.31
C PHE A 246 -13.21 29.98 15.33
N TYR A 247 -12.04 30.25 15.92
CA TYR A 247 -11.85 31.35 16.87
C TYR A 247 -11.37 32.66 16.23
N TYR A 248 -11.26 32.70 14.89
CA TYR A 248 -10.77 33.88 14.21
C TYR A 248 -11.59 35.12 14.57
N ASN A 249 -10.91 36.24 14.93
CA ASN A 249 -11.47 37.49 15.35
C ASN A 249 -12.42 37.43 16.58
N ARG A 250 -12.18 36.48 17.50
CA ARG A 250 -12.96 36.36 18.75
C ARG A 250 -12.08 36.62 19.97
N SER A 251 -12.60 37.44 20.91
CA SER A 251 -11.91 37.72 22.19
C SER A 251 -12.50 36.86 23.32
N THR A 252 -12.29 35.55 23.27
CA THR A 252 -12.79 34.58 24.27
C THR A 252 -11.65 33.90 25.00
N GLU A 253 -11.87 33.42 26.24
CA GLU A 253 -10.89 32.65 27.00
C GLU A 253 -10.39 31.43 26.24
N SER A 254 -11.28 30.72 25.55
CA SER A 254 -10.91 29.54 24.75
C SER A 254 -9.98 29.91 23.59
N ASN A 255 -10.22 31.06 22.90
CA ASN A 255 -9.32 31.55 21.87
C ASN A 255 -7.97 31.95 22.45
N PHE A 256 -7.98 32.63 23.60
CA PHE A 256 -6.74 33.02 24.25
C PHE A 256 -5.88 31.87 24.69
N PHE A 257 -6.48 30.81 25.24
CA PHE A 257 -5.78 29.56 25.54
C PHE A 257 -5.25 28.86 24.28
N PHE A 258 -6.04 28.87 23.21
CA PHE A 258 -5.62 28.30 21.93
C PHE A 258 -4.40 29.05 21.35
N GLU A 259 -4.51 30.36 21.20
CA GLU A 259 -3.44 31.18 20.57
C GLU A 259 -2.17 31.30 21.42
N SER A 260 -2.27 31.23 22.76
CA SER A 260 -1.11 31.32 23.63
C SER A 260 -0.39 29.98 23.89
N TYR A 261 -1.08 28.85 23.69
CA TYR A 261 -0.53 27.53 24.07
C TYR A 261 -0.84 26.43 23.09
N MET A 262 -2.13 26.17 22.79
CA MET A 262 -2.54 24.97 22.06
C MET A 262 -2.11 24.97 20.59
N ASP A 263 -2.05 26.13 19.92
CA ASP A 263 -1.62 26.26 18.52
C ASP A 263 -0.24 25.63 18.32
N PHE A 264 0.73 25.99 19.16
CA PHE A 264 2.08 25.46 19.09
C PHE A 264 2.17 23.96 19.45
N VAL A 265 1.44 23.53 20.48
CA VAL A 265 1.41 22.11 20.89
C VAL A 265 0.86 21.22 19.79
N LEU A 266 -0.27 21.61 19.16
CA LEU A 266 -0.86 20.87 18.06
C LEU A 266 0.06 20.83 16.84
N GLN A 267 0.76 21.94 16.54
CA GLN A 267 1.74 22.00 15.47
C GLN A 267 2.88 20.99 15.69
N ILE A 268 3.46 20.98 16.89
CA ILE A 268 4.57 20.05 17.22
C ILE A 268 4.12 18.59 17.19
N LEU A 269 2.93 18.28 17.72
CA LEU A 269 2.37 16.94 17.65
C LEU A 269 2.19 16.51 16.19
N GLY A 270 1.61 17.37 15.35
CA GLY A 270 1.49 17.09 13.92
C GLY A 270 2.84 16.77 13.28
N ILE A 271 3.86 17.62 13.48
CA ILE A 271 5.19 17.41 12.91
C ILE A 271 5.84 16.13 13.46
N SER A 272 5.64 15.79 14.74
CA SER A 272 6.16 14.56 15.34
C SER A 272 5.55 13.31 14.67
N PHE A 273 4.22 13.33 14.42
CA PHE A 273 3.55 12.27 13.67
C PHE A 273 4.03 12.19 12.22
N TYR A 274 4.30 13.33 11.57
CA TYR A 274 4.90 13.36 10.23
C TYR A 274 6.29 12.71 10.21
N MET A 275 7.15 13.01 11.18
CA MET A 275 8.46 12.37 11.28
C MET A 275 8.34 10.86 11.55
N ALA A 276 7.44 10.44 12.44
CA ALA A 276 7.18 9.03 12.71
C ALA A 276 6.65 8.30 11.45
N PHE A 277 5.78 8.99 10.69
CA PHE A 277 5.33 8.54 9.39
C PHE A 277 6.52 8.35 8.43
N MET A 278 7.39 9.37 8.27
CA MET A 278 8.56 9.32 7.38
C MET A 278 9.51 8.16 7.72
N ILE A 279 9.70 7.87 9.02
CA ILE A 279 10.51 6.73 9.49
C ILE A 279 9.95 5.41 8.92
N ARG A 280 8.63 5.21 8.97
CA ARG A 280 7.98 3.98 8.50
C ARG A 280 7.82 3.94 7.00
N PHE A 281 7.39 5.04 6.40
CA PHE A 281 7.13 5.16 4.98
C PHE A 281 8.37 4.89 4.12
N LEU A 282 9.51 5.44 4.51
CA LEU A 282 10.80 5.24 3.83
C LEU A 282 11.54 3.99 4.32
N GLU A 283 11.02 3.28 5.33
CA GLU A 283 11.73 2.17 5.98
C GLU A 283 13.17 2.58 6.35
N THR A 284 13.28 3.77 6.98
CA THR A 284 14.56 4.46 7.15
C THR A 284 15.60 3.64 7.89
N LYS A 285 15.18 2.78 8.83
CA LYS A 285 16.09 1.91 9.58
C LYS A 285 16.89 0.98 8.66
N ARG A 286 16.27 0.49 7.57
CA ARG A 286 16.88 -0.43 6.62
C ARG A 286 17.56 0.31 5.45
N ASN A 287 16.85 1.28 4.87
CA ASN A 287 17.24 1.88 3.59
C ASN A 287 18.03 3.18 3.75
N PHE A 288 17.77 3.95 4.83
CA PHE A 288 18.33 5.30 5.03
C PHE A 288 18.69 5.55 6.49
N PRO A 289 19.77 4.91 7.05
CA PRO A 289 20.10 4.98 8.47
C PRO A 289 20.36 6.41 8.99
N PHE A 290 20.88 7.29 8.14
CA PHE A 290 21.07 8.69 8.47
C PHE A 290 19.74 9.41 8.72
N LEU A 291 18.74 9.23 7.82
CA LEU A 291 17.40 9.82 8.00
C LEU A 291 16.71 9.23 9.24
N HIS A 292 16.95 7.96 9.54
CA HIS A 292 16.43 7.35 10.75
C HIS A 292 16.90 8.07 12.01
N LYS A 293 18.20 8.34 12.12
CA LYS A 293 18.75 9.09 13.24
C LYS A 293 18.24 10.53 13.29
N LEU A 294 18.15 11.19 12.13
CA LEU A 294 17.64 12.56 11.99
C LEU A 294 16.20 12.68 12.50
N TYR A 295 15.29 11.83 12.01
CA TYR A 295 13.88 11.91 12.41
C TYR A 295 13.64 11.42 13.84
N THR A 296 14.33 10.37 14.28
CA THR A 296 14.21 9.90 15.67
C THR A 296 14.72 10.97 16.65
N GLY A 297 15.86 11.57 16.34
CA GLY A 297 16.39 12.71 17.12
C GLY A 297 15.42 13.90 17.10
N GLY A 298 14.81 14.19 15.95
CA GLY A 298 13.79 15.23 15.82
C GLY A 298 12.57 14.99 16.72
N ILE A 299 12.05 13.76 16.75
CA ILE A 299 10.90 13.42 17.62
C ILE A 299 11.27 13.59 19.10
N ILE A 300 12.45 13.10 19.51
CA ILE A 300 12.90 13.26 20.89
C ILE A 300 13.07 14.74 21.25
N PHE A 301 13.67 15.52 20.34
CA PHE A 301 13.80 16.98 20.50
C PHE A 301 12.43 17.65 20.66
N LEU A 302 11.47 17.35 19.77
CA LEU A 302 10.13 17.94 19.83
C LEU A 302 9.37 17.55 21.11
N ALA A 303 9.52 16.32 21.58
CA ALA A 303 8.95 15.89 22.85
C ALA A 303 9.54 16.68 24.03
N ALA A 304 10.86 16.90 24.04
CA ALA A 304 11.52 17.74 25.04
C ALA A 304 11.05 19.20 24.95
N VAL A 305 10.86 19.73 23.73
CA VAL A 305 10.32 21.08 23.50
C VAL A 305 8.91 21.23 24.09
N ILE A 306 7.99 20.26 23.86
CA ILE A 306 6.64 20.31 24.45
C ILE A 306 6.71 20.40 25.97
N LEU A 307 7.52 19.55 26.60
CA LEU A 307 7.65 19.53 28.06
C LEU A 307 8.21 20.86 28.60
N LEU A 308 9.27 21.36 27.96
CA LEU A 308 9.89 22.61 28.34
C LEU A 308 8.97 23.82 28.11
N TYR A 309 8.29 23.85 26.95
CA TYR A 309 7.32 24.91 26.63
C TYR A 309 6.16 24.94 27.62
N SER A 310 5.60 23.77 27.93
CA SER A 310 4.54 23.65 28.94
C SER A 310 5.01 24.12 30.33
N TYR A 311 6.22 23.72 30.73
CA TYR A 311 6.79 24.18 31.99
C TYR A 311 6.97 25.71 32.03
N ILE A 312 7.52 26.31 30.96
CA ILE A 312 7.69 27.77 30.88
C ILE A 312 6.34 28.48 30.89
N HIS A 313 5.36 27.98 30.11
CA HIS A 313 4.03 28.58 30.01
C HIS A 313 3.33 28.69 31.37
N TYR A 314 3.38 27.64 32.19
CA TYR A 314 2.69 27.60 33.47
C TYR A 314 3.52 28.15 34.65
N SER A 315 4.86 28.21 34.54
CA SER A 315 5.75 28.63 35.62
C SER A 315 6.29 30.07 35.46
N SER A 316 6.41 30.55 34.22
CA SER A 316 7.01 31.86 33.93
C SER A 316 5.97 32.88 33.53
N ILE A 317 6.13 34.12 34.02
CA ILE A 317 5.35 35.28 33.57
C ILE A 317 5.95 35.89 32.30
N ASP A 318 7.21 35.59 31.99
CA ASP A 318 7.93 36.19 30.88
C ASP A 318 7.74 35.41 29.59
N TYR A 319 7.00 35.99 28.65
CA TYR A 319 6.74 35.48 27.31
C TYR A 319 8.01 35.40 26.43
N TYR A 320 9.07 36.11 26.79
CA TYR A 320 10.31 36.08 26.01
C TYR A 320 10.86 34.65 25.79
N TRP A 321 10.86 33.83 26.84
CA TRP A 321 11.38 32.46 26.78
C TRP A 321 10.47 31.52 25.98
N GLU A 322 9.15 31.69 26.06
CA GLU A 322 8.19 30.96 25.23
C GLU A 322 8.44 31.27 23.74
N ASN A 323 8.47 32.56 23.40
CA ASN A 323 8.72 33.00 22.02
C ASN A 323 10.10 32.60 21.52
N PHE A 324 11.15 32.64 22.37
CA PHE A 324 12.49 32.21 22.01
C PHE A 324 12.53 30.71 21.69
N LEU A 325 11.89 29.89 22.51
CA LEU A 325 11.83 28.43 22.31
C LEU A 325 11.01 28.09 21.04
N GLU A 326 9.86 28.71 20.86
CA GLU A 326 8.99 28.47 19.72
C GLU A 326 9.60 29.01 18.41
N ASN A 327 9.84 30.30 18.33
CA ASN A 327 10.13 30.97 17.06
C ASN A 327 11.62 30.95 16.69
N ILE A 328 12.52 30.97 17.67
CA ILE A 328 13.97 30.98 17.41
C ILE A 328 14.55 29.56 17.39
N ILE A 329 14.30 28.76 18.44
CA ILE A 329 14.92 27.43 18.53
C ILE A 329 14.18 26.45 17.61
N THR A 330 12.89 26.22 17.85
CA THR A 330 12.15 25.14 17.22
C THR A 330 11.99 25.34 15.72
N LYS A 331 11.54 26.52 15.27
CA LYS A 331 11.32 26.78 13.85
C LYS A 331 12.63 26.74 13.05
N ASN A 332 13.75 27.24 13.58
CA ASN A 332 15.03 27.17 12.88
C ASN A 332 15.56 25.74 12.80
N ILE A 333 15.44 24.94 13.87
CA ILE A 333 15.86 23.53 13.83
C ILE A 333 15.01 22.76 12.81
N LEU A 334 13.71 22.96 12.75
CA LEU A 334 12.83 22.33 11.75
C LEU A 334 13.23 22.72 10.31
N VAL A 335 13.53 23.98 10.06
CA VAL A 335 14.02 24.44 8.75
C VAL A 335 15.35 23.76 8.39
N ILE A 336 16.28 23.69 9.34
CA ILE A 336 17.56 23.00 9.15
C ILE A 336 17.33 21.53 8.82
N MET A 337 16.42 20.85 9.53
CA MET A 337 16.09 19.44 9.24
C MET A 337 15.51 19.25 7.84
N ILE A 338 14.65 20.15 7.36
CA ILE A 338 14.13 20.11 5.98
C ILE A 338 15.28 20.30 4.98
N VAL A 339 16.16 21.29 5.19
CA VAL A 339 17.31 21.53 4.30
C VAL A 339 18.25 20.31 4.28
N VAL A 340 18.54 19.71 5.43
CA VAL A 340 19.35 18.48 5.54
C VAL A 340 18.70 17.34 4.78
N PHE A 341 17.38 17.17 4.91
CA PHE A 341 16.63 16.19 4.12
C PHE A 341 16.75 16.45 2.62
N LEU A 342 16.56 17.69 2.17
CA LEU A 342 16.65 18.05 0.75
C LEU A 342 18.06 17.75 0.16
N VAL A 343 19.12 18.11 0.89
CA VAL A 343 20.50 17.79 0.51
C VAL A 343 20.72 16.27 0.43
N TYR A 344 20.21 15.54 1.43
CA TYR A 344 20.29 14.08 1.45
C TYR A 344 19.52 13.43 0.28
N ALA A 345 18.34 13.93 -0.05
CA ALA A 345 17.53 13.44 -1.16
C ALA A 345 18.21 13.67 -2.51
N VAL A 346 18.89 14.82 -2.71
CA VAL A 346 19.69 15.09 -3.90
C VAL A 346 20.87 14.11 -4.04
N LYS A 347 21.56 13.79 -2.94
CA LYS A 347 22.64 12.80 -2.95
C LYS A 347 22.16 11.39 -3.33
N ASN A 348 20.91 11.07 -2.97
CA ASN A 348 20.29 9.76 -3.20
C ASN A 348 19.21 9.83 -4.31
N TRP A 349 19.45 10.62 -5.38
CA TRP A 349 18.48 10.93 -6.43
C TRP A 349 17.97 9.71 -7.19
N GLN A 350 18.67 8.58 -7.11
CA GLN A 350 18.28 7.34 -7.78
C GLN A 350 16.97 6.77 -7.24
N HIS A 351 16.66 7.03 -5.96
CA HIS A 351 15.46 6.53 -5.31
C HIS A 351 14.23 7.37 -5.68
N LYS A 352 13.33 6.81 -6.49
CA LYS A 352 12.12 7.51 -6.97
C LYS A 352 11.27 8.09 -5.83
N LEU A 353 11.14 7.34 -4.72
CA LEU A 353 10.35 7.77 -3.57
C LEU A 353 10.91 9.05 -2.93
N LEU A 354 12.24 9.15 -2.79
CA LEU A 354 12.88 10.36 -2.29
C LEU A 354 12.69 11.57 -3.22
N ARG A 355 12.56 11.36 -4.53
CA ARG A 355 12.30 12.45 -5.49
C ARG A 355 10.91 13.07 -5.32
N TYR A 356 9.87 12.25 -5.07
CA TYR A 356 8.54 12.78 -4.78
C TYR A 356 8.56 13.63 -3.50
N LEU A 357 9.15 13.10 -2.44
CA LEU A 357 9.27 13.82 -1.17
C LEU A 357 10.16 15.05 -1.27
N PHE A 358 11.21 15.04 -2.08
CA PHE A 358 12.05 16.20 -2.35
C PHE A 358 11.25 17.35 -2.93
N TRP A 359 10.48 17.11 -4.00
CA TRP A 359 9.69 18.16 -4.62
C TRP A 359 8.59 18.69 -3.72
N GLY A 360 7.91 17.80 -2.98
CA GLY A 360 6.91 18.20 -1.98
C GLY A 360 7.50 19.12 -0.92
N ASN A 361 8.57 18.68 -0.25
CA ASN A 361 9.22 19.46 0.81
C ASN A 361 9.88 20.76 0.30
N LEU A 362 10.43 20.76 -0.92
CA LEU A 362 11.02 21.94 -1.51
C LEU A 362 9.96 23.04 -1.77
N LEU A 363 8.84 22.64 -2.36
CA LEU A 363 7.74 23.59 -2.63
C LEU A 363 7.05 24.03 -1.35
N TYR A 364 6.84 23.12 -0.40
CA TYR A 364 6.36 23.49 0.94
C TYR A 364 7.27 24.53 1.61
N LEU A 365 8.58 24.31 1.60
CA LEU A 365 9.55 25.28 2.14
C LEU A 365 9.48 26.64 1.42
N PHE A 366 9.35 26.63 0.09
CA PHE A 366 9.22 27.85 -0.70
C PHE A 366 7.97 28.66 -0.29
N PHE A 367 6.79 28.03 -0.25
CA PHE A 367 5.55 28.72 0.15
C PHE A 367 5.56 29.13 1.62
N SER A 368 6.16 28.34 2.51
CA SER A 368 6.33 28.69 3.92
C SER A 368 7.23 29.91 4.10
N LEU A 369 8.31 30.01 3.34
CA LEU A 369 9.16 31.21 3.32
C LEU A 369 8.44 32.42 2.74
N LEU A 370 7.66 32.23 1.69
CA LEU A 370 6.85 33.31 1.10
C LEU A 370 5.78 33.81 2.09
N SER A 371 5.15 32.91 2.82
CA SER A 371 4.23 33.23 3.94
C SER A 371 4.94 34.06 5.02
N LEU A 372 6.13 33.64 5.43
CA LEU A 372 6.91 34.36 6.42
C LEU A 372 7.31 35.75 5.93
N LEU A 373 7.73 35.88 4.67
CA LEU A 373 8.06 37.17 4.04
C LEU A 373 6.85 38.10 3.96
N SER A 374 5.64 37.53 3.72
CA SER A 374 4.39 38.32 3.74
C SER A 374 4.11 38.86 5.13
N ILE A 375 4.36 38.10 6.19
CA ILE A 375 4.21 38.57 7.59
C ILE A 375 5.23 39.70 7.91
N LEU A 376 6.51 39.47 7.60
CA LEU A 376 7.59 40.41 7.91
C LEU A 376 7.57 41.67 7.03
N GLY A 377 7.16 41.53 5.78
CA GLY A 377 7.11 42.63 4.81
C GLY A 377 5.92 43.57 5.01
N GLY A 378 4.92 43.16 5.76
CA GLY A 378 3.70 43.94 6.04
C GLY A 378 3.08 44.54 4.79
N HIS A 379 2.81 45.84 4.78
CA HIS A 379 2.15 46.55 3.65
C HIS A 379 3.01 46.64 2.37
N LYS A 380 4.28 46.27 2.39
CA LYS A 380 5.17 46.39 1.23
C LYS A 380 5.02 45.23 0.24
N LEU A 381 4.63 44.06 0.70
CA LEU A 381 4.43 42.89 -0.14
C LEU A 381 2.93 42.58 -0.27
N ARG A 382 2.23 43.30 -1.12
CA ARG A 382 0.79 43.07 -1.37
C ARG A 382 0.64 42.14 -2.55
N LEU A 383 0.20 40.91 -2.28
CA LEU A 383 -0.22 39.99 -3.32
C LEU A 383 -1.70 40.22 -3.68
N PRO A 384 -2.14 39.91 -4.91
CA PRO A 384 -3.51 40.18 -5.32
C PRO A 384 -4.49 39.21 -4.63
N GLY A 385 -5.64 39.77 -4.20
CA GLY A 385 -6.78 39.01 -3.68
C GLY A 385 -6.46 38.18 -2.45
N ILE A 386 -6.92 36.96 -2.47
CA ILE A 386 -6.82 35.96 -1.38
C ILE A 386 -5.36 35.58 -1.03
N LEU A 387 -4.44 35.68 -1.98
CA LEU A 387 -3.02 35.37 -1.78
C LEU A 387 -2.31 36.40 -0.88
N ASN A 388 -2.95 37.50 -0.54
CA ASN A 388 -2.42 38.46 0.43
C ASN A 388 -2.39 37.89 1.86
N SER A 389 -3.12 36.80 2.12
CA SER A 389 -3.11 36.12 3.41
C SER A 389 -1.90 35.19 3.51
N SER A 390 -1.07 35.39 4.53
CA SER A 390 0.06 34.52 4.84
C SER A 390 -0.38 33.06 5.12
N LEU A 391 -1.57 32.89 5.71
CA LEU A 391 -2.16 31.57 5.99
C LEU A 391 -2.47 30.81 4.69
N ILE A 392 -3.05 31.46 3.70
CA ILE A 392 -3.33 30.84 2.39
C ILE A 392 -2.05 30.37 1.70
N LEU A 393 -0.98 31.16 1.75
CA LEU A 393 0.30 30.77 1.18
C LEU A 393 0.84 29.51 1.87
N TYR A 394 0.74 29.44 3.18
CA TYR A 394 1.12 28.26 3.97
C TYR A 394 0.28 27.03 3.61
N GLU A 395 -1.04 27.19 3.51
CA GLU A 395 -1.97 26.12 3.13
C GLU A 395 -1.74 25.61 1.72
N ILE A 396 -1.41 26.47 0.76
CA ILE A 396 -1.03 26.07 -0.60
C ILE A 396 0.25 25.21 -0.56
N GLY A 397 1.24 25.60 0.22
CA GLY A 397 2.45 24.81 0.43
C GLY A 397 2.15 23.41 0.95
N LEU A 398 1.30 23.30 1.97
CA LEU A 398 0.83 22.05 2.52
C LEU A 398 0.06 21.20 1.52
N LEU A 399 -0.80 21.83 0.69
CA LEU A 399 -1.56 21.12 -0.35
C LEU A 399 -0.63 20.48 -1.38
N ILE A 400 0.38 21.23 -1.81
CA ILE A 400 1.37 20.73 -2.76
C ILE A 400 2.18 19.57 -2.16
N GLU A 401 2.63 19.72 -0.92
CA GLU A 401 3.30 18.64 -0.20
C GLU A 401 2.42 17.39 -0.13
N LEU A 402 1.13 17.55 0.19
CA LEU A 402 0.15 16.48 0.22
C LEU A 402 0.02 15.77 -1.13
N ILE A 403 -0.03 16.50 -2.25
CA ILE A 403 -0.12 15.92 -3.59
C ILE A 403 1.12 15.06 -3.89
N PHE A 404 2.32 15.60 -3.67
CA PHE A 404 3.55 14.85 -3.89
C PHE A 404 3.67 13.64 -2.96
N PHE A 405 3.19 13.77 -1.75
CA PHE A 405 3.09 12.67 -0.82
C PHE A 405 2.15 11.55 -1.35
N LEU A 406 0.94 11.89 -1.81
CA LEU A 406 0.01 10.95 -2.42
C LEU A 406 0.60 10.25 -3.64
N MET A 407 1.34 10.97 -4.47
CA MET A 407 2.09 10.39 -5.59
C MET A 407 3.13 9.38 -5.10
N GLY A 408 3.88 9.71 -4.07
CA GLY A 408 4.85 8.82 -3.43
C GLY A 408 4.21 7.57 -2.82
N LEU A 409 3.09 7.75 -2.13
CA LEU A 409 2.32 6.66 -1.53
C LEU A 409 1.76 5.70 -2.59
N THR A 410 1.16 6.25 -3.63
CA THR A 410 0.66 5.47 -4.77
C THR A 410 1.78 4.69 -5.45
N TYR A 411 2.94 5.32 -5.65
CA TYR A 411 4.12 4.65 -6.19
C TYR A 411 4.59 3.50 -5.28
N LYS A 412 4.68 3.72 -3.96
CA LYS A 412 5.08 2.69 -3.00
C LYS A 412 4.11 1.52 -3.01
N ASN A 413 2.80 1.78 -2.90
CA ASN A 413 1.77 0.74 -2.90
C ASN A 413 1.78 -0.07 -4.20
N ARG A 414 1.92 0.59 -5.35
CA ARG A 414 2.03 -0.09 -6.65
C ARG A 414 3.25 -1.01 -6.71
N THR A 415 4.40 -0.54 -6.23
CA THR A 415 5.64 -1.34 -6.22
C THR A 415 5.49 -2.56 -5.32
N GLN A 416 4.96 -2.39 -4.11
CA GLN A 416 4.70 -3.50 -3.19
C GLN A 416 3.72 -4.52 -3.76
N LEU A 417 2.65 -4.06 -4.43
CA LEU A 417 1.68 -4.95 -5.07
C LEU A 417 2.33 -5.77 -6.19
N ILE A 418 3.17 -5.13 -7.04
CA ILE A 418 3.90 -5.82 -8.10
C ILE A 418 4.82 -6.88 -7.50
N GLU A 419 5.61 -6.54 -6.48
CA GLU A 419 6.51 -7.47 -5.80
C GLU A 419 5.76 -8.68 -5.21
N GLN A 420 4.65 -8.42 -4.51
CA GLN A 420 3.81 -9.49 -3.95
C GLN A 420 3.20 -10.39 -5.02
N THR A 421 2.73 -9.81 -6.13
CA THR A 421 2.14 -10.56 -7.24
C THR A 421 3.20 -11.43 -7.92
N THR A 422 4.37 -10.87 -8.20
CA THR A 422 5.49 -11.59 -8.83
C THR A 422 5.98 -12.74 -7.95
N GLU A 423 6.11 -12.53 -6.65
CA GLU A 423 6.51 -13.59 -5.72
C GLU A 423 5.44 -14.68 -5.60
N ARG A 424 4.16 -14.30 -5.61
CA ARG A 424 3.06 -15.26 -5.61
C ARG A 424 3.04 -16.12 -6.89
N GLU A 425 3.26 -15.50 -8.05
CA GLU A 425 3.35 -16.22 -9.33
C GLU A 425 4.57 -17.16 -9.35
N ARG A 426 5.71 -16.70 -8.85
CA ARG A 426 6.91 -17.52 -8.72
C ARG A 426 6.67 -18.77 -7.87
N LEU A 427 6.07 -18.58 -6.68
CA LEU A 427 5.74 -19.70 -5.79
C LEU A 427 4.73 -20.67 -6.42
N LYS A 428 3.77 -20.14 -7.19
CA LYS A 428 2.81 -20.97 -7.92
C LYS A 428 3.50 -21.84 -8.98
N MET A 429 4.37 -21.24 -9.80
CA MET A 429 5.15 -21.97 -10.80
C MET A 429 6.07 -23.01 -10.17
N GLU A 430 6.70 -22.71 -9.04
CA GLU A 430 7.55 -23.67 -8.32
C GLU A 430 6.75 -24.87 -7.81
N ASN A 431 5.54 -24.64 -7.28
CA ASN A 431 4.66 -25.72 -6.83
C ASN A 431 4.17 -26.60 -8.01
N GLU A 432 3.78 -25.98 -9.13
CA GLU A 432 3.38 -26.71 -10.35
C GLU A 432 4.53 -27.57 -10.89
N ARG A 433 5.75 -27.03 -10.88
CA ARG A 433 6.94 -27.81 -11.28
C ARG A 433 7.19 -28.99 -10.36
N LYS A 434 7.11 -28.82 -9.05
CA LYS A 434 7.27 -29.92 -8.08
C LYS A 434 6.21 -31.01 -8.25
N GLU A 435 4.97 -30.63 -8.54
CA GLU A 435 3.90 -31.60 -8.78
C GLU A 435 4.14 -32.38 -10.07
N LEU A 436 4.60 -31.71 -11.15
CA LEU A 436 4.97 -32.37 -12.38
C LEU A 436 6.15 -33.32 -12.18
N GLU A 437 7.21 -32.89 -11.48
CA GLU A 437 8.37 -33.75 -11.15
C GLU A 437 7.93 -35.00 -10.36
N LYS A 438 6.99 -34.85 -9.43
CA LYS A 438 6.42 -35.97 -8.67
C LYS A 438 5.65 -36.92 -9.57
N GLN A 439 4.83 -36.40 -10.49
CA GLN A 439 4.09 -37.25 -11.44
C GLN A 439 5.04 -38.03 -12.33
N VAL A 440 6.11 -37.42 -12.85
CA VAL A 440 7.14 -38.09 -13.65
C VAL A 440 7.84 -39.17 -12.83
N ALA A 441 8.22 -38.90 -11.59
CA ALA A 441 8.86 -39.88 -10.71
C ALA A 441 7.95 -41.08 -10.41
N VAL A 442 6.64 -40.84 -10.21
CA VAL A 442 5.67 -41.94 -10.02
C VAL A 442 5.55 -42.80 -11.29
N MET A 443 5.49 -42.16 -12.48
CA MET A 443 5.45 -42.90 -13.74
C MET A 443 6.69 -43.75 -13.95
N GLN A 444 7.87 -43.19 -13.67
CA GLN A 444 9.14 -43.93 -13.76
C GLN A 444 9.19 -45.11 -12.79
N ALA A 445 8.80 -44.92 -11.54
CA ALA A 445 8.75 -45.99 -10.55
C ALA A 445 7.78 -47.11 -10.95
N HIS A 446 6.63 -46.78 -11.54
CA HIS A 446 5.71 -47.79 -12.08
C HIS A 446 6.30 -48.55 -13.26
N GLN A 447 7.08 -47.91 -14.12
CA GLN A 447 7.73 -48.53 -15.25
C GLN A 447 8.83 -49.50 -14.75
N GLU A 448 9.69 -49.07 -13.85
CA GLU A 448 10.76 -49.87 -13.25
C GLU A 448 10.18 -51.10 -12.52
N GLU A 449 9.09 -50.94 -11.79
CA GLU A 449 8.42 -52.04 -11.09
C GLU A 449 7.83 -53.06 -12.07
N ARG A 450 7.23 -52.62 -13.21
CA ARG A 450 6.77 -53.52 -14.27
C ARG A 450 7.92 -54.36 -14.86
N GLU A 451 9.07 -53.73 -15.12
CA GLU A 451 10.25 -54.38 -15.67
C GLU A 451 10.83 -55.39 -14.66
N ARG A 452 10.90 -55.04 -13.39
CA ARG A 452 11.34 -55.92 -12.31
C ARG A 452 10.45 -57.14 -12.18
N ILE A 453 9.13 -56.95 -12.09
CA ILE A 453 8.17 -58.06 -11.99
C ILE A 453 8.28 -58.99 -13.22
N SER A 454 8.47 -58.43 -14.43
CA SER A 454 8.64 -59.22 -15.65
C SER A 454 9.87 -60.09 -15.57
N ALA A 455 11.01 -59.56 -15.09
CA ALA A 455 12.25 -60.32 -14.91
C ALA A 455 12.11 -61.40 -13.82
N ASP A 456 11.54 -61.06 -12.67
CA ASP A 456 11.32 -62.01 -11.56
C ASP A 456 10.45 -63.21 -11.97
N ILE A 457 9.36 -62.94 -12.71
CA ILE A 457 8.47 -64.00 -13.26
C ILE A 457 9.23 -64.90 -14.23
N HIS A 458 10.05 -64.30 -15.11
CA HIS A 458 10.82 -65.07 -16.09
C HIS A 458 11.82 -65.96 -15.40
N ASP A 459 12.58 -65.49 -14.44
CA ASP A 459 13.70 -66.18 -13.85
C ASP A 459 13.25 -67.23 -12.82
N GLU A 460 12.32 -66.92 -11.94
CA GLU A 460 11.89 -67.83 -10.87
C GLU A 460 10.89 -68.89 -11.36
N LEU A 461 9.77 -68.40 -11.99
CA LEU A 461 8.74 -69.36 -12.44
C LEU A 461 9.12 -70.08 -13.74
N GLY A 462 9.81 -69.35 -14.68
CA GLY A 462 10.21 -69.93 -15.96
C GLY A 462 11.20 -71.04 -15.81
N SER A 463 12.23 -70.88 -14.99
CA SER A 463 13.24 -71.93 -14.73
C SER A 463 12.64 -73.13 -14.00
N GLY A 464 11.77 -72.89 -12.99
CA GLY A 464 11.12 -73.98 -12.26
C GLY A 464 10.21 -74.84 -13.16
N MET A 465 9.37 -74.16 -13.97
CA MET A 465 8.46 -74.86 -14.87
C MET A 465 9.20 -75.58 -16.01
N THR A 466 10.31 -75.02 -16.49
CA THR A 466 11.16 -75.65 -17.48
C THR A 466 11.80 -76.95 -16.92
N THR A 467 12.21 -76.89 -15.64
CA THR A 467 12.75 -78.06 -14.92
C THR A 467 11.71 -79.16 -14.77
N ILE A 468 10.46 -78.83 -14.36
CA ILE A 468 9.33 -79.75 -14.23
C ILE A 468 9.02 -80.39 -15.59
N ARG A 469 8.95 -79.61 -16.67
CA ARG A 469 8.77 -80.11 -18.03
C ARG A 469 9.87 -81.09 -18.44
N LEU A 470 11.14 -80.68 -18.26
CA LEU A 470 12.31 -81.55 -18.64
C LEU A 470 12.34 -82.87 -17.85
N MET A 471 12.07 -82.82 -16.54
CA MET A 471 11.99 -83.99 -15.69
C MET A 471 10.86 -84.93 -16.12
N SER A 472 9.70 -84.38 -16.48
CA SER A 472 8.53 -85.09 -16.98
C SER A 472 8.84 -85.77 -18.34
N GLU A 473 9.57 -85.04 -19.24
CA GLU A 473 10.02 -85.59 -20.52
C GLU A 473 11.10 -86.72 -20.37
N ILE A 474 12.07 -86.56 -19.45
CA ILE A 474 13.05 -87.56 -19.11
C ILE A 474 12.35 -88.78 -18.53
N ALA A 475 11.38 -88.63 -17.63
CA ALA A 475 10.60 -89.74 -17.10
C ALA A 475 9.83 -90.48 -18.19
N LYS A 476 9.18 -89.75 -19.13
CA LYS A 476 8.49 -90.28 -20.30
C LYS A 476 9.40 -91.10 -21.19
N ASN A 477 10.62 -90.61 -21.50
CA ASN A 477 11.59 -91.27 -22.35
C ASN A 477 12.23 -92.53 -21.69
N LYS A 478 12.32 -92.57 -20.34
CA LYS A 478 12.83 -93.76 -19.61
C LYS A 478 11.83 -94.89 -19.51
N MET A 479 10.51 -94.64 -19.60
CA MET A 479 9.42 -95.61 -19.42
C MET A 479 8.87 -96.19 -20.73
N LYS A 480 9.68 -96.55 -21.70
CA LYS A 480 9.45 -96.86 -23.10
C LYS A 480 8.10 -97.55 -23.50
N GLU A 481 7.39 -98.27 -22.63
CA GLU A 481 6.17 -99.04 -23.01
C GLU A 481 4.94 -98.84 -22.07
N ASN A 482 5.08 -98.23 -20.93
CA ASN A 482 3.93 -97.96 -20.03
C ASN A 482 4.09 -96.58 -19.36
N ILE A 483 3.81 -95.48 -20.08
CA ILE A 483 3.87 -94.14 -19.51
C ILE A 483 2.63 -93.91 -18.70
N PRO A 484 2.75 -93.64 -17.36
CA PRO A 484 1.60 -93.21 -16.56
C PRO A 484 0.97 -91.96 -17.11
N ILE A 485 -0.30 -91.96 -17.25
CA ILE A 485 -1.11 -90.82 -17.81
C ILE A 485 -0.87 -89.50 -17.00
N GLU A 486 -0.44 -89.70 -15.76
CA GLU A 486 -0.11 -88.59 -14.83
C GLU A 486 1.13 -87.83 -15.28
N ILE A 487 2.19 -88.53 -15.77
CA ILE A 487 3.43 -87.89 -16.27
C ILE A 487 3.14 -87.04 -17.53
N GLU A 488 2.31 -87.57 -18.41
CA GLU A 488 1.90 -86.86 -19.60
C GLU A 488 1.07 -85.58 -19.23
N LYS A 489 0.18 -85.77 -18.27
CA LYS A 489 -0.61 -84.65 -17.75
C LYS A 489 0.27 -83.54 -17.07
N ILE A 490 1.30 -83.96 -16.32
CA ILE A 490 2.25 -83.03 -15.69
C ILE A 490 3.05 -82.28 -16.74
N SER A 491 3.61 -82.99 -17.76
CA SER A 491 4.35 -82.35 -18.83
C SER A 491 3.51 -81.38 -19.63
N ASN A 492 2.28 -81.75 -19.95
CA ASN A 492 1.33 -80.93 -20.68
C ASN A 492 0.90 -79.69 -19.84
N SER A 493 0.67 -79.89 -18.52
CA SER A 493 0.35 -78.82 -17.63
C SER A 493 1.51 -77.82 -17.42
N ALA A 494 2.73 -78.29 -17.27
CA ALA A 494 3.92 -77.47 -17.19
C ALA A 494 4.11 -76.63 -18.46
N ASN A 495 3.96 -77.24 -19.65
CA ASN A 495 4.01 -76.56 -20.93
C ASN A 495 2.92 -75.46 -21.02
N GLU A 496 1.71 -75.76 -20.58
CA GLU A 496 0.62 -74.76 -20.59
C GLU A 496 0.92 -73.57 -19.69
N VAL A 497 1.47 -73.85 -18.50
CA VAL A 497 1.86 -72.77 -17.54
C VAL A 497 3.01 -71.96 -18.13
N LEU A 498 4.05 -72.57 -18.69
CA LEU A 498 5.14 -71.84 -19.35
C LEU A 498 4.67 -70.96 -20.49
N ASN A 499 3.78 -71.47 -21.32
CA ASN A 499 3.23 -70.71 -22.42
C ASN A 499 2.36 -69.54 -21.97
N LYS A 500 1.62 -69.69 -20.86
CA LYS A 500 0.84 -68.62 -20.25
C LYS A 500 1.77 -67.54 -19.63
N MET A 501 2.79 -67.99 -18.95
CA MET A 501 3.77 -67.10 -18.32
C MET A 501 4.57 -66.30 -19.34
N ASN A 502 5.09 -66.94 -20.38
CA ASN A 502 5.81 -66.28 -21.47
C ASN A 502 4.93 -65.18 -22.14
N ALA A 503 3.66 -65.46 -22.32
CA ALA A 503 2.71 -64.46 -22.85
C ALA A 503 2.52 -63.28 -21.88
N ILE A 504 2.53 -63.50 -20.55
CA ILE A 504 2.45 -62.44 -19.55
C ILE A 504 3.73 -61.61 -19.56
N VAL A 505 4.90 -62.25 -19.44
CA VAL A 505 6.21 -61.59 -19.46
C VAL A 505 6.39 -60.76 -20.73
N TRP A 506 6.07 -61.35 -21.90
CA TRP A 506 6.15 -60.62 -23.16
C TRP A 506 5.23 -59.40 -23.18
N SER A 507 4.03 -59.49 -22.61
CA SER A 507 3.08 -58.38 -22.55
C SER A 507 3.46 -57.29 -21.54
N MET A 508 4.24 -57.62 -20.50
CA MET A 508 4.70 -56.67 -19.48
C MET A 508 5.97 -55.94 -19.89
N ASN A 509 6.76 -56.50 -20.82
CA ASN A 509 7.98 -55.86 -21.29
C ASN A 509 7.66 -54.67 -22.20
N SER A 510 8.03 -53.48 -21.79
CA SER A 510 7.79 -52.22 -22.50
C SER A 510 8.56 -52.12 -23.82
N SER A 511 9.68 -52.82 -23.98
CA SER A 511 10.41 -52.86 -25.26
C SER A 511 9.57 -53.44 -26.40
N ASN A 512 8.49 -54.16 -26.06
CA ASN A 512 7.59 -54.79 -27.02
C ASN A 512 6.32 -53.92 -27.29
N ASP A 513 6.20 -52.74 -26.75
CA ASP A 513 5.00 -51.87 -26.83
C ASP A 513 4.79 -51.30 -28.24
N THR A 514 5.14 -52.03 -29.29
CA THR A 514 4.97 -51.66 -30.68
C THR A 514 4.09 -52.63 -31.46
N LEU A 515 3.39 -52.11 -32.50
CA LEU A 515 2.60 -52.90 -33.41
C LEU A 515 3.43 -53.95 -34.17
N ASP A 516 4.66 -53.57 -34.55
CA ASP A 516 5.59 -54.47 -35.24
C ASP A 516 5.95 -55.67 -34.36
N SER A 517 6.28 -55.42 -33.08
CA SER A 517 6.56 -56.48 -32.10
C SER A 517 5.37 -57.47 -31.96
N LEU A 518 4.13 -56.94 -31.93
CA LEU A 518 2.92 -57.75 -31.83
C LEU A 518 2.74 -58.64 -33.08
N ILE A 519 2.89 -58.07 -34.27
CA ILE A 519 2.70 -58.83 -35.54
C ILE A 519 3.79 -59.86 -35.71
N SER A 520 5.05 -59.51 -35.44
CA SER A 520 6.19 -60.41 -35.46
C SER A 520 6.02 -61.59 -34.50
N TYR A 521 5.53 -61.31 -33.28
CA TYR A 521 5.27 -62.32 -32.28
C TYR A 521 4.12 -63.26 -32.70
N ILE A 522 3.02 -62.75 -33.24
CA ILE A 522 1.92 -63.58 -33.76
C ILE A 522 2.41 -64.46 -34.89
N ARG A 523 3.18 -63.94 -35.83
CA ARG A 523 3.76 -64.73 -36.93
C ARG A 523 4.63 -65.89 -36.44
N ALA A 524 5.62 -65.56 -35.58
CA ALA A 524 6.55 -66.57 -35.03
C ALA A 524 5.77 -67.66 -34.29
N TYR A 525 4.86 -67.26 -33.40
CA TYR A 525 4.03 -68.23 -32.67
C TYR A 525 3.14 -69.07 -33.58
N THR A 526 2.59 -68.54 -34.63
CA THR A 526 1.69 -69.25 -35.54
C THR A 526 2.47 -70.31 -36.35
N ILE A 527 3.65 -70.00 -36.86
CA ILE A 527 4.49 -70.89 -37.61
C ILE A 527 4.95 -72.08 -36.70
N GLU A 528 5.43 -71.74 -35.51
CA GLU A 528 5.85 -72.76 -34.52
C GLU A 528 4.68 -73.63 -34.05
N PHE A 529 3.48 -73.08 -33.90
CA PHE A 529 2.28 -73.81 -33.46
C PHE A 529 1.83 -74.91 -34.42
N PHE A 530 1.99 -74.68 -35.70
CA PHE A 530 1.62 -75.72 -36.75
C PHE A 530 2.84 -76.54 -37.26
N ASP A 531 4.04 -76.23 -36.78
CA ASP A 531 5.24 -77.04 -37.08
C ASP A 531 5.07 -78.48 -36.58
N GLY A 532 5.31 -79.44 -37.47
CA GLY A 532 5.10 -80.85 -37.18
C GLY A 532 3.63 -81.32 -37.25
N THR A 533 2.66 -80.46 -37.58
CA THR A 533 1.28 -80.85 -37.83
C THR A 533 1.05 -81.13 -39.33
N GLN A 534 -0.08 -81.80 -39.68
CA GLN A 534 -0.43 -82.09 -41.09
C GLN A 534 -1.16 -80.89 -41.75
N ILE A 535 -1.15 -79.73 -41.11
CA ILE A 535 -1.86 -78.48 -41.57
C ILE A 535 -0.82 -77.57 -42.20
N GLU A 536 -0.97 -77.28 -43.50
CA GLU A 536 -0.17 -76.27 -44.18
C GLU A 536 -0.53 -74.85 -43.67
N CYS A 537 0.41 -74.11 -43.10
CA CYS A 537 0.22 -72.83 -42.53
C CYS A 537 0.84 -71.72 -43.41
N LYS A 538 0.00 -70.69 -43.82
CA LYS A 538 0.51 -69.54 -44.55
C LYS A 538 0.13 -68.25 -43.79
N VAL A 539 1.14 -67.44 -43.46
CA VAL A 539 0.97 -66.16 -42.81
C VAL A 539 1.36 -65.01 -43.77
N ASN A 540 0.41 -64.20 -44.16
CA ASN A 540 0.64 -63.00 -44.94
C ASN A 540 0.58 -61.79 -44.03
N MET A 541 1.57 -60.92 -44.14
CA MET A 541 1.63 -59.65 -43.38
C MET A 541 2.12 -58.52 -44.29
N PRO A 542 1.87 -57.25 -43.98
CA PRO A 542 2.35 -56.13 -44.79
C PRO A 542 3.91 -56.08 -44.72
N GLU A 543 4.53 -55.64 -45.83
CA GLU A 543 5.98 -55.49 -45.93
C GLU A 543 6.51 -54.38 -45.00
N GLU A 544 5.75 -53.29 -44.87
CA GLU A 544 6.04 -52.20 -43.95
C GLU A 544 4.93 -52.09 -42.91
N ILE A 545 5.32 -52.11 -41.62
CA ILE A 545 4.39 -51.92 -40.51
C ILE A 545 4.62 -50.51 -39.95
N PRO A 546 3.60 -49.61 -39.96
CA PRO A 546 3.77 -48.27 -39.42
C PRO A 546 4.05 -48.32 -37.93
N PHE A 547 4.93 -47.42 -37.47
CA PHE A 547 5.17 -47.28 -36.04
C PHE A 547 3.89 -46.87 -35.33
N HIS A 548 3.46 -47.74 -34.42
CA HIS A 548 2.31 -47.46 -33.57
C HIS A 548 2.53 -48.13 -32.21
N GLU A 549 2.33 -47.39 -31.15
CA GLU A 549 2.43 -47.91 -29.78
C GLU A 549 1.15 -48.67 -29.42
N ILE A 550 1.30 -49.89 -28.92
CA ILE A 550 0.20 -50.70 -28.41
C ILE A 550 0.50 -51.12 -26.97
N SER A 551 -0.37 -50.75 -26.04
CA SER A 551 -0.23 -51.11 -24.65
C SER A 551 -0.13 -52.65 -24.44
N GLY A 552 0.62 -53.06 -23.44
CA GLY A 552 0.80 -54.48 -23.10
C GLY A 552 -0.52 -55.23 -22.91
N ASP A 553 -1.55 -54.56 -22.36
CA ASP A 553 -2.90 -55.18 -22.20
C ASP A 553 -3.57 -55.44 -23.54
N LYS A 554 -3.52 -54.50 -24.48
CA LYS A 554 -4.05 -54.72 -25.86
C LYS A 554 -3.29 -55.86 -26.56
N ARG A 555 -1.94 -55.85 -26.51
CA ARG A 555 -1.10 -56.88 -27.11
C ARG A 555 -1.44 -58.27 -26.56
N ARG A 556 -1.53 -58.40 -25.24
CA ARG A 556 -1.89 -59.65 -24.57
C ARG A 556 -3.25 -60.19 -25.05
N ASN A 557 -4.27 -59.33 -25.05
CA ASN A 557 -5.62 -59.74 -25.39
C ASN A 557 -5.71 -60.18 -26.89
N ILE A 558 -5.07 -59.44 -27.82
CA ILE A 558 -5.00 -59.81 -29.22
C ILE A 558 -4.32 -61.14 -29.41
N PHE A 559 -3.10 -61.31 -28.82
CA PHE A 559 -2.37 -62.56 -28.91
C PHE A 559 -3.17 -63.72 -28.35
N LEU A 560 -3.83 -63.62 -27.21
CA LEU A 560 -4.66 -64.69 -26.66
C LEU A 560 -5.89 -65.00 -27.54
N CYS A 561 -6.45 -64.02 -28.22
CA CYS A 561 -7.52 -64.25 -29.21
C CYS A 561 -7.00 -65.03 -30.43
N VAL A 562 -5.84 -64.65 -30.96
CA VAL A 562 -5.20 -65.40 -32.06
C VAL A 562 -4.91 -66.83 -31.60
N LYS A 563 -4.25 -66.99 -30.46
CA LYS A 563 -3.93 -68.33 -29.89
C LYS A 563 -5.15 -69.25 -29.77
N GLU A 564 -6.24 -68.69 -29.21
CA GLU A 564 -7.51 -69.46 -29.09
C GLU A 564 -8.10 -69.83 -30.46
N SER A 565 -7.99 -68.94 -31.43
CA SER A 565 -8.44 -69.19 -32.79
C SER A 565 -7.64 -70.31 -33.47
N LEU A 566 -6.28 -70.31 -33.27
CA LEU A 566 -5.41 -71.40 -33.78
C LEU A 566 -5.71 -72.71 -33.11
N ASN A 567 -5.97 -72.73 -31.80
CA ASN A 567 -6.37 -73.97 -31.09
C ASN A 567 -7.71 -74.49 -31.60
N ASN A 568 -8.64 -73.61 -31.92
CA ASN A 568 -9.96 -74.03 -32.49
C ASN A 568 -9.78 -74.70 -33.87
N VAL A 569 -8.88 -74.18 -34.72
CA VAL A 569 -8.55 -74.78 -36.00
C VAL A 569 -7.94 -76.17 -35.80
N LEU A 570 -6.96 -76.28 -34.94
CA LEU A 570 -6.28 -77.56 -34.72
C LEU A 570 -7.20 -78.68 -34.16
N LYS A 571 -8.11 -78.29 -33.22
CA LYS A 571 -8.93 -79.25 -32.48
C LYS A 571 -10.25 -79.58 -33.21
N HIS A 572 -10.80 -78.61 -33.99
CA HIS A 572 -12.19 -78.74 -34.43
C HIS A 572 -12.39 -78.65 -35.93
N SER A 573 -11.44 -78.04 -36.68
CA SER A 573 -11.68 -77.78 -38.11
C SER A 573 -11.52 -78.92 -39.02
N LYS A 574 -10.65 -79.90 -38.69
CA LYS A 574 -10.20 -80.97 -39.61
C LYS A 574 -9.61 -80.37 -40.91
N ALA A 575 -9.05 -79.22 -40.86
CA ALA A 575 -8.52 -78.52 -42.00
C ALA A 575 -7.17 -79.09 -42.40
N SER A 576 -6.83 -79.04 -43.69
CA SER A 576 -5.50 -79.30 -44.22
C SER A 576 -4.67 -78.08 -44.49
N ARG A 577 -5.32 -76.84 -44.44
CA ARG A 577 -4.69 -75.59 -44.70
C ARG A 577 -5.28 -74.52 -43.81
N ILE A 578 -4.41 -73.66 -43.31
CA ILE A 578 -4.78 -72.42 -42.62
C ILE A 578 -4.08 -71.26 -43.26
N LYS A 579 -4.82 -70.10 -43.41
CA LYS A 579 -4.30 -68.84 -43.93
C LYS A 579 -4.55 -67.76 -42.90
N ILE A 580 -3.50 -67.00 -42.54
CA ILE A 580 -3.62 -65.82 -41.68
C ILE A 580 -3.20 -64.61 -42.49
N ASP A 581 -4.11 -63.70 -42.67
CA ASP A 581 -3.90 -62.41 -43.34
C ASP A 581 -3.93 -61.29 -42.29
N ILE A 582 -2.83 -60.52 -42.16
CA ILE A 582 -2.72 -59.37 -41.27
C ILE A 582 -2.63 -58.12 -42.10
N GLU A 583 -3.57 -57.19 -41.89
CA GLU A 583 -3.64 -55.91 -42.58
C GLU A 583 -3.55 -54.80 -41.55
N VAL A 584 -2.73 -53.76 -41.83
CA VAL A 584 -2.55 -52.59 -41.01
C VAL A 584 -2.82 -51.34 -41.85
N ASN A 585 -3.87 -50.62 -41.50
CA ASN A 585 -4.21 -49.30 -42.05
C ASN A 585 -4.56 -48.38 -40.86
N HIS A 586 -5.75 -47.80 -40.82
CA HIS A 586 -6.29 -47.11 -39.61
C HIS A 586 -6.79 -48.11 -38.56
N LYS A 587 -6.76 -49.39 -38.87
CA LYS A 587 -7.13 -50.52 -38.00
C LYS A 587 -6.15 -51.64 -38.19
N LEU A 588 -5.84 -52.35 -37.11
CA LEU A 588 -5.26 -53.67 -37.19
C LEU A 588 -6.38 -54.68 -37.48
N LYS A 589 -6.27 -55.45 -38.60
CA LYS A 589 -7.19 -56.53 -38.95
C LYS A 589 -6.36 -57.81 -39.02
N ILE A 590 -6.80 -58.86 -38.29
CA ILE A 590 -6.22 -60.17 -38.32
C ILE A 590 -7.32 -61.13 -38.75
N LYS A 591 -7.18 -61.72 -39.92
CA LYS A 591 -8.09 -62.69 -40.50
C LYS A 591 -7.43 -64.08 -40.45
N ILE A 592 -8.10 -65.01 -39.80
CA ILE A 592 -7.68 -66.41 -39.68
C ILE A 592 -8.73 -67.27 -40.42
N ALA A 593 -8.35 -67.94 -41.49
CA ALA A 593 -9.24 -68.75 -42.34
C ALA A 593 -8.71 -70.17 -42.48
N ASP A 594 -9.47 -71.19 -42.20
CA ASP A 594 -9.20 -72.58 -42.43
C ASP A 594 -10.10 -73.15 -43.59
N ASN A 595 -9.71 -74.25 -44.20
CA ASN A 595 -10.45 -74.98 -45.22
C ASN A 595 -11.16 -76.22 -44.66
N GLY A 596 -11.53 -76.20 -43.38
CA GLY A 596 -12.09 -77.37 -42.69
C GLY A 596 -13.63 -77.44 -42.81
N VAL A 597 -14.22 -78.18 -41.89
CA VAL A 597 -15.67 -78.45 -41.88
C VAL A 597 -16.57 -77.27 -41.56
N GLY A 598 -16.00 -76.10 -41.24
CA GLY A 598 -16.73 -74.92 -40.81
C GLY A 598 -17.33 -75.06 -39.41
N ILE A 599 -18.19 -74.11 -39.07
CA ILE A 599 -18.82 -74.02 -37.75
C ILE A 599 -20.34 -74.12 -37.88
N GLU A 600 -20.98 -75.06 -37.16
CA GLU A 600 -22.43 -75.15 -37.09
C GLU A 600 -22.98 -74.13 -36.09
N GLN A 601 -23.88 -73.24 -36.51
CA GLN A 601 -24.43 -72.17 -35.67
C GLN A 601 -25.12 -72.65 -34.39
N GLU A 602 -25.73 -73.87 -34.41
CA GLU A 602 -26.36 -74.47 -33.24
C GLU A 602 -25.32 -74.93 -32.18
N LYS A 603 -24.15 -75.36 -32.59
CA LYS A 603 -23.03 -75.74 -31.69
C LYS A 603 -22.36 -74.55 -31.06
N ILE A 604 -22.37 -73.37 -31.69
CA ILE A 604 -21.85 -72.13 -31.12
C ILE A 604 -22.54 -71.80 -29.79
N ARG A 605 -23.85 -72.04 -29.71
CA ARG A 605 -24.68 -71.73 -28.55
C ARG A 605 -24.48 -72.70 -27.36
N ARG A 606 -24.07 -73.91 -27.57
CA ARG A 606 -24.00 -74.98 -26.53
C ARG A 606 -22.62 -75.24 -25.94
N PHE A 607 -21.51 -75.06 -26.67
CA PHE A 607 -20.16 -75.53 -26.27
C PHE A 607 -19.05 -74.54 -26.62
N GLY A 608 -19.08 -73.31 -26.06
CA GLY A 608 -18.03 -72.42 -26.51
C GLY A 608 -17.56 -71.39 -25.53
N ASN A 609 -16.91 -71.78 -24.40
CA ASN A 609 -16.21 -70.81 -23.55
C ASN A 609 -15.09 -70.10 -24.34
N GLY A 610 -14.45 -70.73 -25.32
CA GLY A 610 -13.38 -70.19 -26.14
C GLY A 610 -13.84 -68.98 -26.99
N LEU A 611 -14.93 -69.16 -27.78
CA LEU A 611 -15.47 -68.09 -28.65
C LEU A 611 -15.99 -66.86 -27.84
N LYS A 612 -16.69 -67.16 -26.73
CA LYS A 612 -17.13 -66.08 -25.78
C LYS A 612 -15.92 -65.35 -25.15
N ASN A 613 -14.85 -66.06 -24.89
CA ASN A 613 -13.61 -65.46 -24.34
C ASN A 613 -12.94 -64.53 -25.38
N ILE A 614 -12.87 -64.96 -26.67
CA ILE A 614 -12.36 -64.09 -27.73
C ILE A 614 -13.20 -62.81 -27.84
N GLU A 615 -14.52 -62.92 -27.89
CA GLU A 615 -15.43 -61.79 -28.01
C GLU A 615 -15.24 -60.81 -26.80
N ARG A 616 -15.23 -61.38 -25.58
CA ARG A 616 -15.06 -60.55 -24.36
C ARG A 616 -13.71 -59.84 -24.34
N ARG A 617 -12.63 -60.51 -24.77
CA ARG A 617 -11.28 -59.92 -24.81
C ARG A 617 -11.19 -58.81 -25.84
N MET A 618 -11.75 -59.05 -27.05
CA MET A 618 -11.72 -58.03 -28.08
C MET A 618 -12.56 -56.80 -27.69
N LYS A 619 -13.76 -57.02 -27.13
CA LYS A 619 -14.57 -55.93 -26.59
C LYS A 619 -13.89 -55.16 -25.47
N GLY A 620 -13.18 -55.85 -24.59
CA GLY A 620 -12.43 -55.25 -23.47
C GLY A 620 -11.33 -54.28 -23.90
N ILE A 621 -10.77 -54.42 -25.10
CA ILE A 621 -9.73 -53.57 -25.67
C ILE A 621 -10.27 -52.59 -26.73
N GLY A 622 -11.58 -52.46 -26.87
CA GLY A 622 -12.23 -51.61 -27.88
C GLY A 622 -12.17 -52.15 -29.31
N GLY A 623 -11.93 -53.46 -29.50
CA GLY A 623 -11.92 -54.14 -30.78
C GLY A 623 -13.24 -54.88 -31.04
N SER A 624 -13.32 -55.48 -32.25
CA SER A 624 -14.44 -56.33 -32.71
C SER A 624 -13.95 -57.71 -33.08
N TYR A 625 -14.86 -58.66 -32.97
CA TYR A 625 -14.67 -60.06 -33.31
C TYR A 625 -15.84 -60.53 -34.15
N THR A 626 -15.55 -61.16 -35.28
CA THR A 626 -16.58 -61.84 -36.12
C THR A 626 -16.09 -63.22 -36.55
N ILE A 627 -17.00 -64.15 -36.65
CA ILE A 627 -16.76 -65.53 -37.15
C ILE A 627 -17.81 -65.88 -38.21
N ALA A 628 -17.40 -66.45 -39.32
CA ALA A 628 -18.27 -66.80 -40.41
C ALA A 628 -17.83 -68.12 -41.06
N ASN A 629 -18.77 -68.83 -41.73
CA ASN A 629 -18.46 -69.97 -42.63
C ASN A 629 -18.11 -69.44 -44.02
N ASN A 630 -16.90 -69.76 -44.51
CA ASN A 630 -16.44 -69.39 -45.83
C ASN A 630 -15.52 -70.51 -46.39
N ASN A 631 -16.13 -71.61 -46.91
CA ASN A 631 -15.40 -72.87 -47.31
C ASN A 631 -14.45 -73.35 -46.19
N GLY A 632 -14.90 -73.36 -44.96
CA GLY A 632 -14.25 -73.52 -43.72
C GLY A 632 -14.61 -72.47 -42.70
N THR A 633 -13.86 -72.23 -41.65
CA THR A 633 -14.11 -71.19 -40.65
C THR A 633 -13.25 -69.95 -40.92
N GLU A 634 -13.84 -68.77 -40.97
CA GLU A 634 -13.16 -67.49 -41.05
C GLU A 634 -13.38 -66.71 -39.77
N THR A 635 -12.30 -66.41 -39.04
CA THR A 635 -12.32 -65.57 -37.87
C THR A 635 -11.65 -64.21 -38.18
N LYS A 636 -12.30 -63.11 -37.86
CA LYS A 636 -11.75 -61.74 -37.99
C LYS A 636 -11.67 -61.04 -36.65
N LEU A 637 -10.51 -60.49 -36.35
CA LEU A 637 -10.25 -59.62 -35.22
C LEU A 637 -9.91 -58.24 -35.77
N GLU A 638 -10.60 -57.19 -35.30
CA GLU A 638 -10.34 -55.81 -35.71
C GLU A 638 -10.14 -54.94 -34.50
N LEU A 639 -9.10 -54.10 -34.52
CA LEU A 639 -8.83 -53.07 -33.48
C LEU A 639 -8.52 -51.73 -34.16
N SER A 640 -9.15 -50.65 -33.72
CA SER A 640 -8.73 -49.29 -34.11
C SER A 640 -7.37 -48.97 -33.47
N LEU A 641 -6.46 -48.51 -34.31
CA LEU A 641 -5.11 -48.14 -33.92
C LEU A 641 -5.03 -46.72 -33.35
#